data_a369ae202d55163cc5496c68f5dd1f5f
#
_entry.id   a369ae202d55163cc5496c68f5dd1f5f
#
_cell.length_a   1.000
_cell.length_b   1.000
_cell.length_c   1.000
_cell.angle_alpha   90.00
_cell.angle_beta   90.00
_cell.angle_gamma   90.00
#
_symmetry.space_group_name_H-M   'P 1'
#
loop_
_entity.id
_entity.type
_entity.pdbx_description
1 polymer ?
#
loop_
_entity_poly.entity_id
_entity_poly.type
_entity_poly.pdbx_seq_one_letter_code
_entity_poly.pdbx_strand_id
1 'polypeptide(L)'
;VFEVEGVMQRAGAKNQNGRIYEKELLMREAKKYVDEFVNNGNAFGELDHPESAVVSLKNASHVVKELHWDGDDLIGRVELLNTPSGNIVKEIIKAGHTIGISSRGTGSVQQTNEGYLEVQSDFELVCWDFVSNPSTHGAFMNPVSLNEGTQKESKYGKVHSLINDILRA
;
A
#
# COMPACT_ATOMS: atom_id res chain seq x y z
N VAL A 1 18.09 -0.84 -6.00
CA VAL A 1 16.77 -1.14 -5.41
C VAL A 1 15.83 0.03 -5.64
N PHE A 2 14.65 -0.23 -6.19
CA PHE A 2 13.64 0.79 -6.44
C PHE A 2 12.55 0.65 -5.38
N GLU A 3 12.43 1.64 -4.49
CA GLU A 3 11.43 1.65 -3.44
C GLU A 3 10.48 2.82 -3.58
N VAL A 4 9.24 2.59 -3.16
CA VAL A 4 8.20 3.60 -3.09
C VAL A 4 7.58 3.58 -1.70
N GLU A 5 6.98 4.70 -1.29
CA GLU A 5 6.29 4.80 -0.01
C GLU A 5 5.03 5.64 -0.12
N GLY A 6 4.12 5.43 0.80
CA GLY A 6 2.89 6.19 0.88
C GLY A 6 1.87 5.56 1.81
N VAL A 7 0.68 6.14 1.78
CA VAL A 7 -0.45 5.63 2.56
C VAL A 7 -0.96 4.33 1.93
N MET A 8 -0.97 3.27 2.71
CA MET A 8 -1.48 1.96 2.31
C MET A 8 -2.97 1.81 2.66
N GLN A 9 -3.38 2.38 3.79
CA GLN A 9 -4.73 2.25 4.33
C GLN A 9 -5.03 3.40 5.26
N ARG A 10 -6.31 3.80 5.38
CA ARG A 10 -6.76 4.80 6.36
C ARG A 10 -7.83 4.19 7.25
N ALA A 11 -7.55 4.12 8.54
CA ALA A 11 -8.49 3.58 9.52
C ALA A 11 -9.63 4.57 9.77
N GLY A 12 -10.85 4.05 9.91
CA GLY A 12 -12.01 4.85 10.26
C GLY A 12 -12.53 5.78 9.17
N ALA A 13 -11.90 5.82 8.00
CA ALA A 13 -12.29 6.65 6.87
C ALA A 13 -13.05 5.83 5.83
N LYS A 14 -14.15 6.40 5.34
CA LYS A 14 -14.92 5.75 4.27
C LYS A 14 -14.13 5.81 2.96
N ASN A 15 -13.86 4.65 2.37
CA ASN A 15 -13.15 4.55 1.12
C ASN A 15 -14.08 4.73 -0.09
N GLN A 16 -13.54 4.63 -1.30
CA GLN A 16 -14.32 4.81 -2.53
C GLN A 16 -15.38 3.72 -2.73
N ASN A 17 -15.24 2.58 -2.07
CA ASN A 17 -16.23 1.50 -2.11
C ASN A 17 -17.28 1.64 -1.00
N GLY A 18 -17.28 2.73 -0.25
CA GLY A 18 -18.19 2.97 0.84
C GLY A 18 -17.90 2.15 2.09
N ARG A 19 -16.71 1.60 2.21
CA ARG A 19 -16.29 0.76 3.33
C ARG A 19 -15.48 1.53 4.35
N ILE A 20 -15.67 1.16 5.61
CA ILE A 20 -14.85 1.63 6.72
C ILE A 20 -14.18 0.44 7.39
N TYR A 21 -12.86 0.56 7.60
CA TYR A 21 -12.07 -0.40 8.36
C TYR A 21 -11.74 0.24 9.71
N GLU A 22 -12.22 -0.36 10.79
CA GLU A 22 -11.90 0.13 12.12
C GLU A 22 -10.40 -0.04 12.43
N LYS A 23 -9.85 0.88 13.22
CA LYS A 23 -8.41 0.90 13.49
C LYS A 23 -7.91 -0.37 14.16
N GLU A 24 -8.66 -0.86 15.15
CA GLU A 24 -8.27 -2.08 15.85
C GLU A 24 -8.19 -3.30 14.92
N LEU A 25 -9.13 -3.37 13.98
CA LEU A 25 -9.16 -4.43 12.97
C LEU A 25 -7.93 -4.35 12.07
N LEU A 26 -7.63 -3.16 11.57
CA LEU A 26 -6.47 -2.96 10.71
C LEU A 26 -5.15 -3.17 11.45
N MET A 27 -5.06 -2.74 12.70
CA MET A 27 -3.87 -2.97 13.51
C MET A 27 -3.62 -4.46 13.71
N ARG A 28 -4.68 -5.21 13.97
CA ARG A 28 -4.58 -6.67 14.13
C ARG A 28 -4.06 -7.32 12.84
N GLU A 29 -4.66 -6.96 11.71
CA GLU A 29 -4.30 -7.59 10.43
C GLU A 29 -2.95 -7.10 9.92
N ALA A 30 -2.60 -5.84 10.11
CA ALA A 30 -1.29 -5.32 9.75
C ALA A 30 -0.18 -5.99 10.57
N LYS A 31 -0.41 -6.19 11.86
CA LYS A 31 0.54 -6.90 12.71
C LYS A 31 0.75 -8.34 12.27
N LYS A 32 -0.34 -9.05 11.98
CA LYS A 32 -0.27 -10.40 11.42
C LYS A 32 0.54 -10.42 10.12
N TYR A 33 0.25 -9.49 9.25
CA TYR A 33 0.92 -9.39 7.95
C TYR A 33 2.42 -9.15 8.11
N VAL A 34 2.81 -8.26 9.02
CA VAL A 34 4.22 -8.01 9.31
C VAL A 34 4.89 -9.26 9.87
N ASP A 35 4.27 -9.87 10.87
CA ASP A 35 4.85 -11.05 11.55
C ASP A 35 4.98 -12.25 10.61
N GLU A 36 3.98 -12.47 9.75
CA GLU A 36 3.92 -13.66 8.90
C GLU A 36 4.63 -13.48 7.56
N PHE A 37 4.63 -12.27 7.00
CA PHE A 37 5.10 -12.05 5.63
C PHE A 37 6.22 -11.03 5.53
N VAL A 38 6.07 -9.84 6.09
CA VAL A 38 7.09 -8.80 5.96
C VAL A 38 8.41 -9.25 6.58
N ASN A 39 8.35 -9.76 7.80
CA ASN A 39 9.54 -10.23 8.53
C ASN A 39 10.18 -11.46 7.88
N ASN A 40 9.41 -12.24 7.13
CA ASN A 40 9.91 -13.40 6.42
C ASN A 40 10.39 -13.09 4.99
N GLY A 41 10.24 -11.85 4.55
CA GLY A 41 10.69 -11.43 3.23
C GLY A 41 9.83 -11.90 2.07
N ASN A 42 8.58 -12.30 2.31
CA ASN A 42 7.67 -12.81 1.29
C ASN A 42 6.33 -12.08 1.23
N ALA A 43 6.30 -10.81 1.63
CA ALA A 43 5.10 -9.98 1.56
C ALA A 43 4.87 -9.47 0.13
N PHE A 44 4.63 -10.39 -0.80
CA PHE A 44 4.45 -10.07 -2.22
C PHE A 44 3.06 -9.52 -2.50
N GLY A 45 2.98 -8.70 -3.56
CA GLY A 45 1.72 -8.26 -4.12
C GLY A 45 1.78 -8.25 -5.64
N GLU A 46 0.63 -8.07 -6.26
CA GLU A 46 0.48 -8.15 -7.70
C GLU A 46 0.15 -6.80 -8.32
N LEU A 47 0.27 -6.72 -9.63
CA LEU A 47 -0.23 -5.60 -10.42
C LEU A 47 -1.67 -5.91 -10.79
N ASP A 48 -2.57 -4.99 -10.49
CA ASP A 48 -4.04 -5.15 -10.51
C ASP A 48 -4.55 -6.11 -9.44
N HIS A 49 -5.85 -6.02 -9.15
CA HIS A 49 -6.52 -6.90 -8.18
C HIS A 49 -7.05 -8.15 -8.89
N PRO A 50 -6.43 -9.32 -8.71
CA PRO A 50 -7.06 -10.56 -9.16
C PRO A 50 -8.18 -10.97 -8.18
N GLU A 51 -9.13 -11.76 -8.68
CA GLU A 51 -10.16 -12.37 -7.85
C GLU A 51 -9.63 -13.66 -7.22
N SER A 52 -8.70 -13.52 -6.28
CA SER A 52 -8.04 -14.65 -5.63
C SER A 52 -7.62 -14.27 -4.21
N ALA A 53 -7.70 -15.23 -3.31
CA ALA A 53 -7.18 -15.09 -1.96
C ALA A 53 -5.71 -15.49 -1.86
N VAL A 54 -5.09 -15.88 -2.98
CA VAL A 54 -3.69 -16.32 -3.03
C VAL A 54 -2.91 -15.41 -3.98
N VAL A 55 -1.74 -14.97 -3.53
CA VAL A 55 -0.84 -14.16 -4.35
C VAL A 55 -0.16 -15.04 -5.40
N SER A 56 -0.25 -14.64 -6.66
CA SER A 56 0.41 -15.33 -7.77
C SER A 56 1.83 -14.78 -7.95
N LEU A 57 2.82 -15.64 -7.81
CA LEU A 57 4.22 -15.24 -8.02
C LEU A 57 4.50 -14.87 -9.49
N LYS A 58 3.74 -15.40 -10.42
CA LYS A 58 3.88 -15.04 -11.85
C LYS A 58 3.58 -13.57 -12.10
N ASN A 59 2.71 -12.98 -11.28
CA ASN A 59 2.26 -11.59 -11.42
C ASN A 59 2.83 -10.69 -10.32
N ALA A 60 3.74 -11.20 -9.52
CA ALA A 60 4.35 -10.43 -8.43
C ALA A 60 5.07 -9.20 -8.99
N SER A 61 4.71 -8.03 -8.49
CA SER A 61 5.30 -6.76 -8.90
C SER A 61 6.16 -6.14 -7.82
N HIS A 62 5.94 -6.51 -6.57
CA HIS A 62 6.56 -5.83 -5.44
C HIS A 62 6.55 -6.70 -4.19
N VAL A 63 7.30 -6.26 -3.21
CA VAL A 63 7.31 -6.82 -1.86
C VAL A 63 7.23 -5.67 -0.85
N VAL A 64 6.36 -5.82 0.14
CA VAL A 64 6.25 -4.84 1.23
C VAL A 64 7.41 -5.02 2.19
N LYS A 65 8.14 -3.95 2.46
CA LYS A 65 9.33 -3.97 3.32
C LYS A 65 9.07 -3.48 4.72
N GLU A 66 8.13 -2.56 4.88
CA GLU A 66 7.88 -1.92 6.16
C GLU A 66 6.47 -1.34 6.22
N LEU A 67 5.85 -1.45 7.37
CA LEU A 67 4.58 -0.80 7.68
C LEU A 67 4.71 -0.10 9.03
N HIS A 68 4.18 1.12 9.12
CA HIS A 68 4.08 1.82 10.40
C HIS A 68 2.84 2.72 10.42
N TRP A 69 2.37 3.03 11.59
CA TRP A 69 1.22 3.91 11.78
C TRP A 69 1.65 5.37 11.97
N ASP A 70 0.96 6.26 11.28
CA ASP A 70 1.04 7.69 11.46
C ASP A 70 -0.40 8.17 11.73
N GLY A 71 -0.77 8.28 13.01
CA GLY A 71 -2.16 8.50 13.38
C GLY A 71 -3.05 7.34 12.90
N ASP A 72 -4.05 7.67 12.08
CA ASP A 72 -4.96 6.67 11.50
C ASP A 72 -4.50 6.20 10.11
N ASP A 73 -3.37 6.67 9.64
CA ASP A 73 -2.80 6.26 8.36
C ASP A 73 -1.77 5.16 8.56
N LEU A 74 -1.95 4.07 7.84
CA LEU A 74 -0.95 3.02 7.75
C LEU A 74 -0.03 3.36 6.58
N ILE A 75 1.22 3.64 6.88
CA ILE A 75 2.24 4.01 5.90
C ILE A 75 3.08 2.80 5.59
N GLY A 76 3.37 2.59 4.33
CA GLY A 76 4.21 1.47 3.90
C GLY A 76 5.33 1.88 2.98
N ARG A 77 6.40 1.12 3.05
CA ARG A 77 7.50 1.17 2.10
C ARG A 77 7.55 -0.14 1.34
N VAL A 78 7.66 -0.06 0.03
CA VAL A 78 7.47 -1.18 -0.88
C VAL A 78 8.62 -1.19 -1.89
N GLU A 79 9.23 -2.35 -2.06
CA GLU A 79 10.27 -2.55 -3.08
C GLU A 79 9.64 -3.07 -4.37
N LEU A 80 9.94 -2.41 -5.48
CA LEU A 80 9.53 -2.85 -6.80
C LEU A 80 10.50 -3.89 -7.32
N LEU A 81 9.98 -5.01 -7.76
CA LEU A 81 10.79 -6.14 -8.22
C LEU A 81 11.15 -6.03 -9.70
N ASN A 82 12.23 -6.71 -10.10
CA ASN A 82 12.64 -6.81 -11.50
C ASN A 82 11.88 -7.93 -12.22
N THR A 83 10.59 -8.01 -12.00
CA THR A 83 9.68 -8.92 -12.69
C THR A 83 8.97 -8.18 -13.82
N PRO A 84 8.32 -8.86 -14.76
CA PRO A 84 7.55 -8.17 -15.79
C PRO A 84 6.55 -7.17 -15.22
N SER A 85 5.77 -7.56 -14.22
CA SER A 85 4.79 -6.67 -13.57
C SER A 85 5.47 -5.55 -12.79
N GLY A 86 6.57 -5.83 -12.09
CA GLY A 86 7.34 -4.82 -11.36
C GLY A 86 7.96 -3.79 -12.30
N ASN A 87 8.42 -4.22 -13.46
CA ASN A 87 8.99 -3.32 -14.46
C ASN A 87 7.93 -2.38 -15.05
N ILE A 88 6.71 -2.86 -15.22
CA ILE A 88 5.59 -2.01 -15.65
C ILE A 88 5.37 -0.88 -14.64
N VAL A 89 5.31 -1.20 -13.35
CA VAL A 89 5.15 -0.21 -12.28
C VAL A 89 6.28 0.81 -12.31
N LYS A 90 7.52 0.35 -12.43
CA LYS A 90 8.69 1.22 -12.50
C LYS A 90 8.61 2.21 -13.67
N GLU A 91 8.23 1.74 -14.84
CA GLU A 91 8.13 2.58 -16.03
C GLU A 91 7.02 3.63 -15.88
N ILE A 92 5.91 3.29 -15.28
CA ILE A 92 4.83 4.24 -14.99
C ILE A 92 5.33 5.36 -14.08
N ILE A 93 6.04 5.00 -13.02
CA ILE A 93 6.57 5.97 -12.06
C ILE A 93 7.68 6.82 -12.69
N LYS A 94 8.59 6.21 -13.43
CA LYS A 94 9.68 6.93 -14.12
C LYS A 94 9.13 7.93 -15.14
N ALA A 95 8.00 7.64 -15.74
CA ALA A 95 7.34 8.54 -16.70
C ALA A 95 6.61 9.70 -16.00
N GLY A 96 6.62 9.78 -14.68
CA GLY A 96 6.01 10.85 -13.91
C GLY A 96 4.54 10.68 -13.62
N HIS A 97 4.02 9.47 -13.81
CA HIS A 97 2.61 9.17 -13.53
C HIS A 97 2.43 8.62 -12.12
N THR A 98 1.21 8.72 -11.61
CA THR A 98 0.85 8.20 -10.30
C THR A 98 0.29 6.79 -10.41
N ILE A 99 0.58 5.98 -9.41
CA ILE A 99 0.03 4.64 -9.28
C ILE A 99 -0.36 4.43 -7.82
N GLY A 100 -1.49 3.79 -7.60
CA GLY A 100 -2.02 3.57 -6.26
C GLY A 100 -1.74 2.17 -5.75
N ILE A 101 -2.04 2.00 -4.47
CA ILE A 101 -1.96 0.71 -3.82
C ILE A 101 -3.28 0.47 -3.09
N SER A 102 -3.73 -0.78 -3.07
CA SER A 102 -5.00 -1.13 -2.45
C SER A 102 -4.94 -2.52 -1.86
N SER A 103 -5.54 -2.70 -0.68
CA SER A 103 -5.53 -3.99 0.00
C SER A 103 -6.45 -4.99 -0.68
N ARG A 104 -6.06 -6.25 -0.64
CA ARG A 104 -6.85 -7.40 -1.02
C ARG A 104 -7.03 -8.27 0.22
N GLY A 105 -8.25 -8.66 0.49
CA GLY A 105 -8.57 -9.49 1.63
C GLY A 105 -9.91 -10.15 1.48
N THR A 106 -10.24 -11.00 2.45
CA THR A 106 -11.52 -11.71 2.51
C THR A 106 -12.23 -11.33 3.81
N GLY A 107 -13.56 -11.35 3.78
CA GLY A 107 -14.34 -11.01 4.96
C GLY A 107 -15.71 -10.52 4.59
N SER A 108 -16.54 -10.29 5.59
CA SER A 108 -17.88 -9.76 5.41
C SER A 108 -17.96 -8.28 5.74
N VAL A 109 -18.98 -7.64 5.23
CA VAL A 109 -19.32 -6.25 5.53
C VAL A 109 -20.73 -6.19 6.05
N GLN A 110 -21.02 -5.20 6.90
CA GLN A 110 -22.36 -4.94 7.40
C GLN A 110 -22.71 -3.48 7.11
N GLN A 111 -23.89 -3.28 6.53
CA GLN A 111 -24.38 -1.93 6.30
C GLN A 111 -24.79 -1.29 7.63
N THR A 112 -24.36 -0.05 7.83
CA THR A 112 -24.73 0.72 9.03
C THR A 112 -25.93 1.62 8.74
N ASN A 113 -26.55 2.13 9.81
CA ASN A 113 -27.66 3.08 9.69
C ASN A 113 -27.23 4.41 9.05
N GLU A 114 -25.93 4.68 9.02
CA GLU A 114 -25.36 5.91 8.47
C GLU A 114 -25.02 5.80 6.98
N GLY A 115 -25.31 4.65 6.37
CA GLY A 115 -25.19 4.47 4.93
C GLY A 115 -23.82 4.02 4.44
N TYR A 116 -22.93 3.56 5.32
CA TYR A 116 -21.66 2.98 4.90
C TYR A 116 -21.58 1.49 5.25
N LEU A 117 -20.58 0.82 4.70
CA LEU A 117 -20.30 -0.60 4.93
C LEU A 117 -19.17 -0.73 5.94
N GLU A 118 -19.42 -1.39 7.05
CA GLU A 118 -18.40 -1.66 8.06
C GLU A 118 -17.81 -3.05 7.84
N VAL A 119 -16.49 -3.10 7.68
CA VAL A 119 -15.78 -4.37 7.53
C VAL A 119 -15.77 -5.09 8.88
N GLN A 120 -16.12 -6.36 8.87
CA GLN A 120 -16.35 -7.13 10.09
C GLN A 120 -15.07 -7.81 10.58
N SER A 121 -15.14 -8.38 11.78
CA SER A 121 -13.98 -8.98 12.46
C SER A 121 -13.44 -10.25 11.77
N ASP A 122 -14.18 -10.82 10.83
CA ASP A 122 -13.74 -11.95 10.02
C ASP A 122 -12.79 -11.56 8.88
N PHE A 123 -12.48 -10.26 8.76
CA PHE A 123 -11.57 -9.78 7.73
C PHE A 123 -10.19 -10.37 7.88
N GLU A 124 -9.66 -10.92 6.78
CA GLU A 124 -8.30 -11.42 6.68
C GLU A 124 -7.59 -10.70 5.54
N LEU A 125 -6.54 -9.97 5.87
CA LEU A 125 -5.72 -9.27 4.89
C LEU A 125 -4.84 -10.29 4.15
N VAL A 126 -4.90 -10.24 2.83
CA VAL A 126 -4.07 -11.09 1.97
C VAL A 126 -2.80 -10.37 1.55
N CYS A 127 -2.92 -9.18 0.99
CA CYS A 127 -1.79 -8.40 0.50
C CYS A 127 -2.24 -7.00 0.11
N TRP A 128 -1.31 -6.19 -0.41
CA TRP A 128 -1.61 -4.95 -1.14
C TRP A 128 -1.15 -5.12 -2.58
N ASP A 129 -1.99 -4.69 -3.53
CA ASP A 129 -1.70 -4.72 -4.95
C ASP A 129 -1.56 -3.31 -5.51
N PHE A 130 -0.75 -3.14 -6.56
CA PHE A 130 -0.73 -1.89 -7.29
C PHE A 130 -1.93 -1.78 -8.23
N VAL A 131 -2.60 -0.65 -8.20
CA VAL A 131 -3.81 -0.39 -8.97
C VAL A 131 -3.80 1.04 -9.52
N SER A 132 -4.54 1.27 -10.60
CA SER A 132 -4.65 2.62 -11.17
C SER A 132 -5.51 3.54 -10.30
N ASN A 133 -6.53 2.97 -9.64
CA ASN A 133 -7.49 3.74 -8.85
C ASN A 133 -7.68 3.07 -7.48
N PRO A 134 -6.90 3.47 -6.46
CA PRO A 134 -6.97 2.84 -5.15
C PRO A 134 -8.30 3.16 -4.43
N SER A 135 -8.80 2.20 -3.66
CA SER A 135 -10.03 2.39 -2.88
C SER A 135 -9.83 3.36 -1.70
N THR A 136 -8.66 3.38 -1.11
CA THR A 136 -8.31 4.33 -0.05
C THR A 136 -7.94 5.67 -0.68
N HIS A 137 -8.60 6.74 -0.26
CA HIS A 137 -8.28 8.09 -0.74
C HIS A 137 -6.83 8.44 -0.40
N GLY A 138 -6.09 8.89 -1.42
CA GLY A 138 -4.70 9.31 -1.24
C GLY A 138 -3.68 8.18 -1.16
N ALA A 139 -4.08 6.93 -1.40
CA ALA A 139 -3.17 5.79 -1.36
C ALA A 139 -2.34 5.66 -2.65
N PHE A 140 -1.60 6.71 -2.95
CA PHE A 140 -0.66 6.74 -4.07
C PHE A 140 0.77 6.63 -3.54
N MET A 141 1.59 5.90 -4.28
CA MET A 141 2.95 5.60 -3.85
C MET A 141 3.94 6.51 -4.56
N ASN A 142 4.89 7.03 -3.82
CA ASN A 142 5.90 7.96 -4.30
C ASN A 142 7.28 7.34 -4.19
N PRO A 143 8.19 7.58 -5.17
CA PRO A 143 9.54 7.05 -5.08
C PRO A 143 10.26 7.53 -3.82
N VAL A 144 10.93 6.61 -3.15
CA VAL A 144 11.84 6.96 -2.06
C VAL A 144 13.13 7.41 -2.69
N SER A 145 13.69 8.52 -2.20
CA SER A 145 14.99 9.00 -2.64
C SER A 145 16.07 8.05 -2.15
N LEU A 146 16.54 7.17 -3.04
CA LEU A 146 17.41 6.08 -2.65
C LEU A 146 18.86 6.36 -2.97
N ASN A 147 19.73 6.20 -2.00
CA ASN A 147 21.09 5.69 -2.08
C ASN A 147 21.89 6.05 -3.34
N GLU A 148 21.58 7.17 -3.94
CA GLU A 148 22.33 7.67 -5.08
C GLU A 148 23.60 8.40 -4.65
N GLY A 149 24.08 8.11 -3.46
CA GLY A 149 25.18 8.78 -2.83
C GLY A 149 24.68 9.75 -1.77
N THR A 150 25.38 9.78 -0.67
CA THR A 150 24.98 10.49 0.55
C THR A 150 24.65 11.97 0.32
N GLN A 151 25.36 12.62 -0.58
CA GLN A 151 25.16 14.06 -0.83
C GLN A 151 23.92 14.34 -1.66
N LYS A 152 23.65 13.50 -2.64
CA LYS A 152 22.42 13.59 -3.42
C LYS A 152 21.22 13.24 -2.56
N GLU A 153 21.38 12.23 -1.73
CA GLU A 153 20.36 11.75 -0.84
C GLU A 153 19.84 12.85 0.09
N SER A 154 20.73 13.61 0.75
CA SER A 154 20.31 14.68 1.64
C SER A 154 19.61 15.82 0.91
N LYS A 155 20.00 16.10 -0.34
CA LYS A 155 19.39 17.15 -1.14
C LYS A 155 18.02 16.73 -1.69
N TYR A 156 17.96 15.55 -2.29
CA TYR A 156 16.72 15.04 -2.86
C TYR A 156 15.74 14.52 -1.81
N GLY A 157 16.25 14.03 -0.70
CA GLY A 157 15.43 13.61 0.42
C GLY A 157 14.57 14.73 0.96
N LYS A 158 15.11 15.95 1.05
CA LYS A 158 14.33 17.12 1.48
C LYS A 158 13.25 17.51 0.49
N VAL A 159 13.59 17.52 -0.81
CA VAL A 159 12.63 17.84 -1.86
C VAL A 159 11.53 16.78 -1.88
N HIS A 160 11.91 15.52 -1.80
CA HIS A 160 10.97 14.41 -1.80
C HIS A 160 10.04 14.44 -0.59
N SER A 161 10.58 14.70 0.59
CA SER A 161 9.80 14.87 1.81
C SER A 161 8.80 16.02 1.69
N LEU A 162 9.22 17.15 1.12
CA LEU A 162 8.36 18.31 0.90
C LEU A 162 7.22 17.98 -0.07
N ILE A 163 7.51 17.26 -1.15
CA ILE A 163 6.49 16.82 -2.11
C ILE A 163 5.48 15.89 -1.45
N ASN A 164 5.95 14.95 -0.64
CA ASN A 164 5.07 14.04 0.10
C ASN A 164 4.17 14.80 1.07
N ASP A 165 4.69 15.79 1.77
CA ASP A 165 3.89 16.61 2.68
C ASP A 165 2.80 17.37 1.93
N ILE A 166 3.11 17.91 0.76
CA ILE A 166 2.14 18.59 -0.10
C ILE A 166 1.06 17.62 -0.58
N LEU A 167 1.44 16.43 -1.00
CA LEU A 167 0.50 15.43 -1.49
C LEU A 167 -0.40 14.86 -0.39
N ARG A 168 0.05 14.89 0.86
CA ARG A 168 -0.74 14.44 2.02
C ARG A 168 -1.67 15.51 2.56
N ALA A 169 -1.37 16.74 2.28
CA ALA A 169 -2.21 17.83 2.70
C ALA A 169 -3.48 17.92 1.86
#